data_ad00a70532c08b8a1ae1084bfbbc355a
#
_entry.id   ad00a70532c08b8a1ae1084bfbbc355a
#
_cell.length_a   1.000
_cell.length_b   1.000
_cell.length_c   1.000
_cell.angle_alpha   90.00
_cell.angle_beta   90.00
_cell.angle_gamma   90.00
#
_symmetry.space_group_name_H-M   'P 1'
#
loop_
_entity.id
_entity.type
_entity.pdbx_description
1 polymer ?
#
loop_
_entity_poly.entity_id
_entity_poly.type
_entity_poly.pdbx_seq_one_letter_code
_entity_poly.pdbx_strand_id
1 'polypeptide(L)'
;MNNKIATLEDAIQIAAEAHKGQPDKAGAPYILHPLRIMMRMKSESEMITAILHDVVEDTRNNPEASKWTIERLREQGFSEEVLEAVECVTNREGESYEQFIERAGKNPIARQVKIADLEDNMNIQRIGEISPKDLERLEKYHKSWSVLTKSAGV
;
A
#
# COMPACT_ATOMS: atom_id res chain seq x y z
N MET A 1 22.86 -16.08 16.06
CA MET A 1 21.57 -15.61 15.47
C MET A 1 21.76 -14.20 14.99
N ASN A 2 21.77 -14.00 13.69
CA ASN A 2 21.80 -12.66 13.14
C ASN A 2 20.40 -12.05 13.30
N ASN A 3 20.20 -11.21 14.32
CA ASN A 3 19.06 -10.33 14.39
C ASN A 3 19.28 -9.18 13.39
N LYS A 4 19.14 -9.50 12.10
CA LYS A 4 19.15 -8.47 11.06
C LYS A 4 17.92 -7.59 11.28
N ILE A 5 18.16 -6.29 11.42
CA ILE A 5 17.08 -5.29 11.39
C ILE A 5 16.95 -4.86 9.94
N ALA A 6 15.78 -5.06 9.34
CA ALA A 6 15.51 -4.65 7.97
C ALA A 6 15.43 -3.11 7.87
N THR A 7 15.96 -2.58 6.79
CA THR A 7 16.04 -1.15 6.52
C THR A 7 15.03 -0.71 5.47
N LEU A 8 14.90 0.61 5.27
CA LEU A 8 14.12 1.17 4.17
C LEU A 8 14.63 0.66 2.81
N GLU A 9 15.95 0.56 2.65
CA GLU A 9 16.56 0.06 1.40
C GLU A 9 16.20 -1.41 1.15
N ASP A 10 16.16 -2.25 2.19
CA ASP A 10 15.69 -3.63 2.08
C ASP A 10 14.22 -3.66 1.58
N ALA A 11 13.37 -2.79 2.12
CA ALA A 11 11.97 -2.69 1.72
C ALA A 11 11.81 -2.25 0.26
N ILE A 12 12.58 -1.25 -0.18
CA ILE A 12 12.60 -0.79 -1.57
C ILE A 12 13.03 -1.91 -2.51
N GLN A 13 14.06 -2.66 -2.16
CA GLN A 13 14.54 -3.79 -2.96
C GLN A 13 13.45 -4.86 -3.09
N ILE A 14 12.79 -5.22 -2.01
CA ILE A 14 11.68 -6.19 -2.01
C ILE A 14 10.55 -5.70 -2.93
N ALA A 15 10.14 -4.45 -2.79
CA ALA A 15 9.06 -3.87 -3.61
C ALA A 15 9.45 -3.82 -5.09
N ALA A 16 10.69 -3.43 -5.40
CA ALA A 16 11.18 -3.38 -6.79
C ALA A 16 11.14 -4.76 -7.44
N GLU A 17 11.54 -5.80 -6.72
CA GLU A 17 11.48 -7.18 -7.21
C GLU A 17 10.04 -7.68 -7.34
N ALA A 18 9.21 -7.42 -6.33
CA ALA A 18 7.81 -7.86 -6.30
C ALA A 18 6.96 -7.26 -7.43
N HIS A 19 7.20 -6.00 -7.74
CA HIS A 19 6.45 -5.26 -8.78
C HIS A 19 7.13 -5.22 -10.15
N LYS A 20 8.25 -5.93 -10.31
CA LYS A 20 9.01 -5.95 -11.57
C LYS A 20 8.13 -6.43 -12.73
N GLY A 21 8.06 -5.61 -13.78
CA GLY A 21 7.28 -5.92 -14.98
C GLY A 21 5.79 -5.66 -14.86
N GLN A 22 5.31 -5.22 -13.69
CA GLN A 22 3.90 -4.87 -13.47
C GLN A 22 3.65 -3.43 -13.93
N PRO A 23 2.72 -3.19 -14.90
CA PRO A 23 2.32 -1.84 -15.27
C PRO A 23 1.19 -1.33 -14.37
N ASP A 24 1.10 -0.01 -14.24
CA ASP A 24 -0.09 0.63 -13.68
C ASP A 24 -1.17 0.81 -14.77
N LYS A 25 -2.31 1.42 -14.42
CA LYS A 25 -3.42 1.65 -15.35
C LYS A 25 -3.08 2.59 -16.51
N ALA A 26 -2.09 3.45 -16.34
CA ALA A 26 -1.59 4.37 -17.36
C ALA A 26 -0.43 3.76 -18.19
N GLY A 27 -0.03 2.53 -17.89
CA GLY A 27 1.06 1.82 -18.59
C GLY A 27 2.46 2.12 -18.04
N ALA A 28 2.59 2.92 -16.99
CA ALA A 28 3.87 3.18 -16.32
C ALA A 28 4.27 2.02 -15.39
N PRO A 29 5.57 1.88 -15.04
CA PRO A 29 5.98 0.88 -14.06
C PRO A 29 5.25 1.07 -12.73
N TYR A 30 4.61 0.00 -12.23
CA TYR A 30 3.82 0.06 -11.00
C TYR A 30 4.60 0.52 -9.78
N ILE A 31 5.90 0.21 -9.71
CA ILE A 31 6.77 0.61 -8.58
C ILE A 31 6.72 2.12 -8.30
N LEU A 32 6.43 2.95 -9.30
CA LEU A 32 6.34 4.40 -9.13
C LEU A 32 5.24 4.81 -8.14
N HIS A 33 4.14 4.05 -8.08
CA HIS A 33 3.05 4.31 -7.15
C HIS A 33 3.49 4.18 -5.68
N PRO A 34 3.99 3.02 -5.19
CA PRO A 34 4.47 2.95 -3.81
C PRO A 34 5.64 3.89 -3.52
N LEU A 35 6.49 4.19 -4.50
CA LEU A 35 7.56 5.19 -4.33
C LEU A 35 7.00 6.59 -4.08
N ARG A 36 5.97 7.02 -4.84
CA ARG A 36 5.33 8.32 -4.63
C ARG A 36 4.70 8.42 -3.24
N ILE A 37 4.05 7.35 -2.78
CA ILE A 37 3.44 7.29 -1.45
C ILE A 37 4.53 7.37 -0.37
N MET A 38 5.59 6.59 -0.51
CA MET A 38 6.74 6.58 0.40
C MET A 38 7.32 7.98 0.59
N MET A 39 7.52 8.71 -0.51
CA MET A 39 8.10 10.08 -0.48
C MET A 39 7.22 11.11 0.24
N ARG A 40 5.96 10.80 0.50
CA ARG A 40 5.03 11.67 1.23
C ARG A 40 4.99 11.36 2.73
N MET A 41 5.62 10.27 3.16
CA MET A 41 5.62 9.86 4.56
C MET A 41 6.66 10.63 5.38
N LYS A 42 6.44 10.73 6.69
CA LYS A 42 7.25 11.54 7.61
C LYS A 42 8.22 10.72 8.45
N SER A 43 7.90 9.46 8.74
CA SER A 43 8.75 8.58 9.54
C SER A 43 9.25 7.40 8.70
N GLU A 44 10.36 6.78 9.15
CA GLU A 44 10.90 5.60 8.48
C GLU A 44 9.92 4.43 8.50
N SER A 45 9.22 4.20 9.61
CA SER A 45 8.19 3.16 9.72
C SER A 45 7.03 3.38 8.73
N GLU A 46 6.60 4.63 8.56
CA GLU A 46 5.59 5.00 7.55
C GLU A 46 6.12 4.77 6.14
N MET A 47 7.37 5.16 5.85
CA MET A 47 7.99 4.97 4.54
C MET A 47 8.12 3.49 4.18
N ILE A 48 8.55 2.66 5.10
CA ILE A 48 8.67 1.21 4.91
C ILE A 48 7.28 0.61 4.67
N THR A 49 6.29 0.98 5.46
CA THR A 49 4.90 0.51 5.27
C THR A 49 4.36 0.93 3.91
N ALA A 50 4.60 2.17 3.50
CA ALA A 50 4.16 2.71 2.21
C ALA A 50 4.76 1.94 1.03
N ILE A 51 6.06 1.69 1.05
CA ILE A 51 6.73 0.96 -0.04
C ILE A 51 6.29 -0.51 -0.11
N LEU A 52 5.92 -1.10 1.02
CA LEU A 52 5.48 -2.50 1.11
C LEU A 52 3.96 -2.70 1.00
N HIS A 53 3.17 -1.63 0.91
CA HIS A 53 1.72 -1.70 1.13
C HIS A 53 0.97 -2.65 0.17
N ASP A 54 1.45 -2.84 -1.06
CA ASP A 54 0.85 -3.72 -2.05
C ASP A 54 1.63 -5.02 -2.31
N VAL A 55 2.78 -5.20 -1.66
CA VAL A 55 3.67 -6.34 -1.93
C VAL A 55 2.99 -7.68 -1.60
N VAL A 56 2.34 -7.77 -0.45
CA VAL A 56 1.67 -9.00 -0.01
C VAL A 56 0.48 -9.32 -0.92
N GLU A 57 -0.39 -8.34 -1.16
CA GLU A 57 -1.61 -8.52 -1.96
C GLU A 57 -1.28 -8.83 -3.42
N ASP A 58 -0.41 -8.05 -4.05
CA ASP A 58 -0.10 -8.20 -5.47
C ASP A 58 0.65 -9.50 -5.76
N THR A 59 1.57 -9.92 -4.90
CA THR A 59 2.24 -11.20 -5.09
C THR A 59 1.32 -12.38 -4.82
N ARG A 60 0.38 -12.25 -3.89
CA ARG A 60 -0.66 -13.27 -3.64
C ARG A 60 -1.51 -13.52 -4.89
N ASN A 61 -1.87 -12.44 -5.59
CA ASN A 61 -2.76 -12.50 -6.75
C ASN A 61 -2.03 -12.83 -8.07
N ASN A 62 -0.70 -12.83 -8.10
CA ASN A 62 0.08 -13.17 -9.26
C ASN A 62 0.61 -14.61 -9.16
N PRO A 63 0.11 -15.57 -10.00
CA PRO A 63 0.51 -16.97 -9.92
C PRO A 63 2.00 -17.21 -10.22
N GLU A 64 2.65 -16.31 -10.96
CA GLU A 64 4.07 -16.43 -11.33
C GLU A 64 5.02 -15.74 -10.35
N ALA A 65 4.49 -14.89 -9.45
CA ALA A 65 5.29 -14.17 -8.48
C ALA A 65 5.67 -15.05 -7.28
N SER A 66 6.89 -14.84 -6.79
CA SER A 66 7.28 -15.35 -5.46
C SER A 66 6.43 -14.66 -4.40
N LYS A 67 5.76 -15.45 -3.57
CA LYS A 67 4.79 -14.93 -2.58
C LYS A 67 5.48 -14.23 -1.43
N TRP A 68 5.01 -13.03 -1.11
CA TRP A 68 5.34 -12.32 0.12
C TRP A 68 4.19 -12.46 1.11
N THR A 69 4.55 -12.74 2.35
CA THR A 69 3.61 -12.84 3.47
C THR A 69 4.14 -12.01 4.64
N ILE A 70 3.28 -11.69 5.59
CA ILE A 70 3.70 -11.01 6.83
C ILE A 70 4.80 -11.83 7.52
N GLU A 71 4.68 -13.16 7.56
CA GLU A 71 5.69 -14.02 8.16
C GLU A 71 7.05 -13.93 7.43
N ARG A 72 7.03 -13.94 6.12
CA ARG A 72 8.26 -13.80 5.34
C ARG A 72 8.92 -12.43 5.54
N LEU A 73 8.12 -11.36 5.68
CA LEU A 73 8.63 -10.03 6.03
C LEU A 73 9.23 -10.01 7.45
N ARG A 74 8.61 -10.72 8.39
CA ARG A 74 9.15 -10.89 9.75
C ARG A 74 10.51 -11.56 9.73
N GLU A 75 10.67 -12.61 8.94
CA GLU A 75 11.94 -13.32 8.75
C GLU A 75 13.03 -12.42 8.15
N GLN A 76 12.65 -11.42 7.36
CA GLN A 76 13.60 -10.43 6.84
C GLN A 76 14.07 -9.43 7.89
N GLY A 77 13.40 -9.34 9.03
CA GLY A 77 13.80 -8.48 10.15
C GLY A 77 13.02 -7.17 10.26
N PHE A 78 11.85 -7.05 9.61
CA PHE A 78 10.99 -5.88 9.79
C PHE A 78 10.34 -5.89 11.18
N SER A 79 10.16 -4.71 11.76
CA SER A 79 9.60 -4.55 13.11
C SER A 79 8.11 -4.93 13.15
N GLU A 80 7.63 -5.36 14.32
CA GLU A 80 6.20 -5.67 14.51
C GLU A 80 5.32 -4.45 14.24
N GLU A 81 5.77 -3.24 14.55
CA GLU A 81 5.07 -1.99 14.24
C GLU A 81 4.79 -1.87 12.73
N VAL A 82 5.81 -2.12 11.91
CA VAL A 82 5.69 -2.11 10.44
C VAL A 82 4.80 -3.26 9.96
N LEU A 83 5.01 -4.47 10.49
CA LEU A 83 4.25 -5.65 10.07
C LEU A 83 2.76 -5.51 10.36
N GLU A 84 2.38 -4.99 11.51
CA GLU A 84 1.00 -4.68 11.86
C GLU A 84 0.39 -3.65 10.91
N ALA A 85 1.14 -2.61 10.58
CA ALA A 85 0.70 -1.58 9.64
C ALA A 85 0.52 -2.14 8.22
N VAL A 86 1.48 -2.95 7.74
CA VAL A 86 1.37 -3.61 6.41
C VAL A 86 0.15 -4.53 6.38
N GLU A 87 -0.10 -5.30 7.45
CA GLU A 87 -1.29 -6.15 7.54
C GLU A 87 -2.58 -5.32 7.45
N CYS A 88 -2.63 -4.16 8.12
CA CYS A 88 -3.77 -3.26 8.09
C CYS A 88 -4.02 -2.59 6.74
N VAL A 89 -3.02 -2.48 5.87
CA VAL A 89 -3.17 -1.98 4.49
C VAL A 89 -3.26 -3.09 3.45
N THR A 90 -3.27 -4.36 3.88
CA THR A 90 -3.44 -5.52 3.02
C THR A 90 -4.87 -6.04 3.16
N ASN A 91 -5.59 -6.13 2.05
CA ASN A 91 -6.96 -6.65 2.03
C ASN A 91 -6.98 -8.13 2.47
N ARG A 92 -7.98 -8.51 3.24
CA ARG A 92 -8.22 -9.90 3.69
C ARG A 92 -9.28 -10.55 2.82
N GLU A 93 -9.12 -11.84 2.57
CA GLU A 93 -10.12 -12.63 1.89
C GLU A 93 -11.46 -12.61 2.66
N GLY A 94 -12.57 -12.38 1.96
CA GLY A 94 -13.90 -12.29 2.56
C GLY A 94 -14.22 -10.97 3.25
N GLU A 95 -13.28 -10.04 3.29
CA GLU A 95 -13.46 -8.70 3.87
C GLU A 95 -14.10 -7.76 2.85
N SER A 96 -15.14 -7.00 3.25
CA SER A 96 -15.68 -5.94 2.40
C SER A 96 -14.68 -4.77 2.30
N TYR A 97 -14.85 -3.95 1.26
CA TYR A 97 -13.99 -2.77 1.09
C TYR A 97 -14.14 -1.79 2.26
N GLU A 98 -15.36 -1.59 2.75
CA GLU A 98 -15.66 -0.74 3.90
C GLU A 98 -15.00 -1.26 5.19
N GLN A 99 -15.05 -2.56 5.42
CA GLN A 99 -14.37 -3.20 6.57
C GLN A 99 -12.85 -3.04 6.48
N PHE A 100 -12.30 -3.17 5.28
CA PHE A 100 -10.87 -2.95 5.03
C PHE A 100 -10.46 -1.51 5.37
N ILE A 101 -11.20 -0.51 4.89
CA ILE A 101 -10.94 0.90 5.17
C ILE A 101 -11.05 1.20 6.67
N GLU A 102 -12.07 0.65 7.34
CA GLU A 102 -12.22 0.80 8.80
C GLU A 102 -11.03 0.23 9.55
N ARG A 103 -10.57 -0.96 9.17
CA ARG A 103 -9.42 -1.63 9.79
C ARG A 103 -8.12 -0.83 9.56
N ALA A 104 -7.87 -0.34 8.35
CA ALA A 104 -6.74 0.52 8.06
C ALA A 104 -6.77 1.81 8.89
N GLY A 105 -7.94 2.38 9.08
CA GLY A 105 -8.13 3.61 9.85
C GLY A 105 -7.81 3.48 11.35
N LYS A 106 -7.81 2.29 11.90
CA LYS A 106 -7.51 2.04 13.32
C LYS A 106 -6.03 2.01 13.66
N ASN A 107 -5.17 1.80 12.66
CA ASN A 107 -3.72 1.81 12.85
C ASN A 107 -3.17 3.16 12.38
N PRO A 108 -2.44 3.92 13.22
CA PRO A 108 -1.98 5.26 12.85
C PRO A 108 -1.09 5.31 11.60
N ILE A 109 -0.20 4.34 11.43
CA ILE A 109 0.69 4.25 10.26
C ILE A 109 -0.11 3.85 9.01
N ALA A 110 -0.91 2.80 9.11
CA ALA A 110 -1.75 2.30 8.02
C ALA A 110 -2.71 3.39 7.52
N ARG A 111 -3.28 4.20 8.43
CA ARG A 111 -4.15 5.31 8.05
C ARG A 111 -3.43 6.31 7.15
N GLN A 112 -2.23 6.77 7.55
CA GLN A 112 -1.46 7.72 6.77
C GLN A 112 -1.10 7.17 5.39
N VAL A 113 -0.66 5.92 5.35
CA VAL A 113 -0.33 5.23 4.09
C VAL A 113 -1.57 5.10 3.21
N LYS A 114 -2.70 4.68 3.77
CA LYS A 114 -3.95 4.50 3.00
C LYS A 114 -4.52 5.81 2.48
N ILE A 115 -4.45 6.89 3.24
CA ILE A 115 -4.83 8.23 2.77
C ILE A 115 -3.98 8.61 1.55
N ALA A 116 -2.67 8.47 1.63
CA ALA A 116 -1.77 8.78 0.53
C ALA A 116 -1.98 7.88 -0.69
N ASP A 117 -2.25 6.60 -0.46
CA ASP A 117 -2.60 5.62 -1.51
C ASP A 117 -3.86 6.06 -2.25
N LEU A 118 -4.93 6.40 -1.53
CA LEU A 118 -6.17 6.89 -2.13
C LEU A 118 -5.96 8.18 -2.92
N GLU A 119 -5.19 9.12 -2.39
CA GLU A 119 -4.89 10.39 -3.05
C GLU A 119 -4.10 10.18 -4.35
N ASP A 120 -3.12 9.28 -4.35
CA ASP A 120 -2.37 8.93 -5.57
C ASP A 120 -3.27 8.26 -6.61
N ASN A 121 -4.17 7.36 -6.17
CA ASN A 121 -5.14 6.70 -7.05
C ASN A 121 -6.24 7.63 -7.56
N MET A 122 -6.53 8.74 -6.87
CA MET A 122 -7.46 9.76 -7.33
C MET A 122 -6.82 10.78 -8.27
N ASN A 123 -5.53 10.73 -8.51
CA ASN A 123 -4.85 11.59 -9.45
C ASN A 123 -5.12 11.14 -10.89
N ILE A 124 -6.15 11.69 -11.50
CA ILE A 124 -6.61 11.35 -12.85
C ILE A 124 -5.78 12.01 -13.96
N GLN A 125 -4.83 12.88 -13.63
CA GLN A 125 -4.00 13.58 -14.62
C GLN A 125 -3.14 12.65 -15.46
N ARG A 126 -2.84 11.45 -14.97
CA ARG A 126 -2.06 10.43 -15.69
C ARG A 126 -2.90 9.58 -16.63
N ILE A 127 -4.22 9.71 -16.57
CA ILE A 127 -5.15 8.94 -17.42
C ILE A 127 -5.40 9.78 -18.68
N GLY A 128 -5.12 9.18 -19.84
CA GLY A 128 -5.32 9.86 -21.13
C GLY A 128 -6.78 10.10 -21.47
N GLU A 129 -7.65 9.10 -21.20
CA GLU A 129 -9.08 9.17 -21.42
C GLU A 129 -9.81 8.54 -20.23
N ILE A 130 -10.73 9.29 -19.63
CA ILE A 130 -11.47 8.86 -18.45
C ILE A 130 -12.66 7.99 -18.86
N SER A 131 -12.68 6.74 -18.40
CA SER A 131 -13.78 5.80 -18.60
C SER A 131 -14.85 5.88 -17.50
N PRO A 132 -16.07 5.33 -17.70
CA PRO A 132 -17.05 5.20 -16.62
C PRO A 132 -16.51 4.44 -15.41
N LYS A 133 -15.68 3.42 -15.61
CA LYS A 133 -15.00 2.69 -14.53
C LYS A 133 -14.08 3.56 -13.70
N ASP A 134 -13.37 4.49 -14.33
CA ASP A 134 -12.50 5.43 -13.64
C ASP A 134 -13.31 6.35 -12.73
N LEU A 135 -14.48 6.79 -13.16
CA LEU A 135 -15.40 7.62 -12.38
C LEU A 135 -15.94 6.85 -11.16
N GLU A 136 -16.32 5.57 -11.33
CA GLU A 136 -16.76 4.71 -10.22
C GLU A 136 -15.66 4.53 -9.17
N ARG A 137 -14.42 4.31 -9.61
CA ARG A 137 -13.27 4.19 -8.73
C ARG A 137 -13.00 5.49 -7.99
N LEU A 138 -13.04 6.61 -8.69
CA LEU A 138 -12.84 7.95 -8.11
C LEU A 138 -13.85 8.21 -7.00
N GLU A 139 -15.12 7.93 -7.22
CA GLU A 139 -16.20 8.06 -6.23
C GLU A 139 -15.93 7.18 -5.00
N LYS A 140 -15.61 5.91 -5.21
CA LYS A 140 -15.27 4.94 -4.17
C LYS A 140 -14.07 5.42 -3.33
N TYR A 141 -12.99 5.83 -3.98
CA TYR A 141 -11.78 6.30 -3.31
C TYR A 141 -12.01 7.59 -2.53
N HIS A 142 -12.74 8.53 -3.10
CA HIS A 142 -13.08 9.77 -2.44
C HIS A 142 -13.91 9.56 -1.18
N LYS A 143 -14.89 8.66 -1.22
CA LYS A 143 -15.71 8.28 -0.07
C LYS A 143 -14.82 7.71 1.06
N SER A 144 -13.93 6.80 0.73
CA SER A 144 -13.00 6.21 1.70
C SER A 144 -12.02 7.23 2.25
N TRP A 145 -11.48 8.09 1.40
CA TRP A 145 -10.64 9.22 1.80
C TRP A 145 -11.35 10.14 2.79
N SER A 146 -12.62 10.47 2.52
CA SER A 146 -13.44 11.29 3.43
C SER A 146 -13.60 10.64 4.81
N VAL A 147 -13.84 9.33 4.85
CA VAL A 147 -13.93 8.57 6.11
C VAL A 147 -12.63 8.65 6.89
N LEU A 148 -11.50 8.37 6.25
CA LEU A 148 -10.19 8.33 6.91
C LEU A 148 -9.72 9.72 7.37
N THR A 149 -9.97 10.77 6.60
CA THR A 149 -9.54 12.13 6.93
C THR A 149 -10.41 12.77 8.01
N LYS A 150 -11.71 12.49 8.03
CA LYS A 150 -12.63 12.98 9.07
C LYS A 150 -12.35 12.35 10.43
N SER A 151 -12.05 11.07 10.47
CA SER A 151 -11.70 10.39 11.72
C SER A 151 -10.34 10.81 12.28
N ALA A 152 -9.47 11.39 11.46
CA ALA A 152 -8.17 11.96 11.88
C ALA A 152 -8.27 13.43 12.30
N GLY A 153 -9.35 14.14 11.90
CA GLY A 153 -9.61 15.52 12.26
C GLY A 153 -10.38 15.61 13.58
N VAL A 154 -9.70 15.88 14.63
CA VAL A 154 -10.33 16.31 15.87
C VAL A 154 -10.39 17.82 15.88
#